data_eecf14e3375ea4e7ed22c6caf3ea867a
#
_entry.id   eecf14e3375ea4e7ed22c6caf3ea867a
#
_cell.length_a   1.000
_cell.length_b   1.000
_cell.length_c   1.000
_cell.angle_alpha   90.00
_cell.angle_beta   90.00
_cell.angle_gamma   90.00
#
_symmetry.space_group_name_H-M   'P 1'
#
loop_
_entity.id
_entity.type
_entity.pdbx_description
1 polymer ?
#
loop_
_entity_poly.entity_id
_entity_poly.type
_entity_poly.pdbx_seq_one_letter_code
_entity_poly.pdbx_strand_id
1 'polypeptide(L)'
;MLTEDSRAQLWTTTNPYSDVAAEAWYNNAVSTLTTSGVITGKPGNVFDPDAPITRAEFATIAVRFFGGNYEGEDQFTDIAGHWANKYINRAAVLGLINGKGDGTFDPNADITRAEAMAIVNRTLGRKPDADHMLPNMITWEDNLDESKWYYADVQEATNSHDFEVESDADGLYEVWTGLLQVRDWAALEREWSESNSSSNPGDVVSDVVTEPEAGEGTAADGGQIETET
;
A
#
# COMPACT_ATOMS: atom_id res chain seq x y z
N MET A 1 0.51 9.04 3.33
CA MET A 1 1.25 8.71 4.58
C MET A 1 0.65 9.50 5.73
N LEU A 2 0.60 8.93 6.93
CA LEU A 2 0.16 9.68 8.10
C LEU A 2 1.15 10.83 8.38
N THR A 3 0.62 12.00 8.75
CA THR A 3 1.44 13.09 9.29
C THR A 3 1.99 12.69 10.66
N GLU A 4 3.03 13.37 11.14
CA GLU A 4 3.58 13.13 12.49
C GLU A 4 2.50 13.33 13.56
N ASP A 5 1.64 14.34 13.40
CA ASP A 5 0.53 14.59 14.33
C ASP A 5 -0.51 13.46 14.32
N SER A 6 -0.93 12.99 13.13
CA SER A 6 -1.85 11.87 12.99
C SER A 6 -1.23 10.57 13.54
N ARG A 7 0.07 10.36 13.29
CA ARG A 7 0.80 9.22 13.82
C ARG A 7 0.85 9.25 15.35
N ALA A 8 1.15 10.41 15.95
CA ALA A 8 1.16 10.57 17.40
C ALA A 8 -0.22 10.34 18.04
N GLN A 9 -1.29 10.75 17.37
CA GLN A 9 -2.66 10.53 17.84
C GLN A 9 -3.12 9.07 17.76
N LEU A 10 -2.69 8.35 16.72
CA LEU A 10 -3.08 6.96 16.47
C LEU A 10 -2.19 5.95 17.19
N TRP A 11 -0.99 6.37 17.61
CA TRP A 11 -0.03 5.47 18.24
C TRP A 11 -0.57 4.88 19.55
N THR A 12 -0.52 3.57 19.66
CA THR A 12 -0.92 2.85 20.86
C THR A 12 -0.29 1.46 20.92
N THR A 13 -0.12 0.92 22.12
CA THR A 13 0.28 -0.47 22.38
C THR A 13 -0.88 -1.32 22.88
N THR A 14 -2.08 -0.75 22.95
CA THR A 14 -3.27 -1.46 23.42
C THR A 14 -4.09 -1.96 22.24
N ASN A 15 -4.37 -3.26 22.25
CA ASN A 15 -5.17 -3.92 21.23
C ASN A 15 -6.20 -4.87 21.88
N PRO A 16 -7.26 -5.28 21.13
CA PRO A 16 -8.30 -6.17 21.66
C PRO A 16 -7.96 -7.66 21.51
N TYR A 17 -6.80 -8.03 20.96
CA TYR A 17 -6.51 -9.40 20.55
C TYR A 17 -5.89 -10.21 21.67
N SER A 18 -6.43 -11.41 21.89
CA SER A 18 -5.98 -12.31 22.94
C SER A 18 -4.63 -12.99 22.65
N ASP A 19 -4.21 -12.98 21.39
CA ASP A 19 -3.00 -13.62 20.86
C ASP A 19 -1.90 -12.63 20.48
N VAL A 20 -2.07 -11.34 20.78
CA VAL A 20 -1.04 -10.31 20.61
C VAL A 20 -0.54 -9.87 21.97
N ALA A 21 0.61 -10.43 22.36
CA ALA A 21 1.23 -10.08 23.64
C ALA A 21 1.75 -8.63 23.64
N ALA A 22 1.73 -7.99 24.82
CA ALA A 22 2.17 -6.61 24.96
C ALA A 22 3.66 -6.41 24.57
N GLU A 23 4.47 -7.45 24.79
CA GLU A 23 5.91 -7.46 24.49
C GLU A 23 6.24 -7.92 23.07
N ALA A 24 5.24 -8.32 22.28
CA ALA A 24 5.47 -8.73 20.89
C ALA A 24 6.04 -7.57 20.07
N TRP A 25 7.08 -7.83 19.28
CA TRP A 25 7.73 -6.80 18.46
C TRP A 25 6.78 -6.09 17.50
N TYR A 26 5.69 -6.75 17.11
CA TYR A 26 4.66 -6.23 16.23
C TYR A 26 3.48 -5.59 16.97
N ASN A 27 3.43 -5.63 18.29
CA ASN A 27 2.29 -5.16 19.10
C ASN A 27 1.92 -3.71 18.77
N ASN A 28 2.90 -2.81 18.72
CA ASN A 28 2.67 -1.40 18.44
C ASN A 28 2.03 -1.21 17.04
N ALA A 29 2.57 -1.85 16.01
CA ALA A 29 2.03 -1.78 14.66
C ALA A 29 0.59 -2.33 14.58
N VAL A 30 0.35 -3.50 15.17
CA VAL A 30 -0.99 -4.11 15.21
C VAL A 30 -1.98 -3.23 15.95
N SER A 31 -1.61 -2.74 17.13
CA SER A 31 -2.48 -1.89 17.96
C SER A 31 -2.82 -0.57 17.25
N THR A 32 -1.82 0.09 16.69
CA THR A 32 -2.00 1.37 15.98
C THR A 32 -2.86 1.22 14.72
N LEU A 33 -2.59 0.21 13.89
CA LEU A 33 -3.38 -0.05 12.70
C LEU A 33 -4.80 -0.54 13.02
N THR A 34 -5.00 -1.20 14.15
CA THR A 34 -6.35 -1.55 14.63
C THR A 34 -7.11 -0.31 15.06
N THR A 35 -6.49 0.59 15.81
CA THR A 35 -7.10 1.85 16.26
C THR A 35 -7.46 2.74 15.07
N SER A 36 -6.64 2.76 14.04
CA SER A 36 -6.94 3.49 12.80
C SER A 36 -8.00 2.82 11.91
N GLY A 37 -8.47 1.61 12.26
CA GLY A 37 -9.45 0.85 11.47
C GLY A 37 -8.90 0.20 10.19
N VAL A 38 -7.59 0.27 9.96
CA VAL A 38 -6.94 -0.35 8.78
C VAL A 38 -6.97 -1.87 8.91
N ILE A 39 -6.73 -2.42 10.09
CA ILE A 39 -6.87 -3.84 10.38
C ILE A 39 -7.96 -4.09 11.42
N THR A 40 -8.62 -5.24 11.36
CA THR A 40 -9.75 -5.56 12.25
C THR A 40 -9.63 -6.92 12.94
N GLY A 41 -8.57 -7.69 12.66
CA GLY A 41 -8.41 -9.06 13.15
C GLY A 41 -9.49 -10.02 12.66
N LYS A 42 -9.52 -11.18 13.27
CA LYS A 42 -10.46 -12.27 12.99
C LYS A 42 -11.57 -12.34 14.06
N PRO A 43 -12.68 -13.05 13.80
CA PRO A 43 -13.73 -13.26 14.79
C PRO A 43 -13.18 -13.82 16.11
N GLY A 44 -13.72 -13.36 17.24
CA GLY A 44 -13.31 -13.83 18.57
C GLY A 44 -12.12 -13.04 19.17
N ASN A 45 -11.82 -11.84 18.65
CA ASN A 45 -10.69 -11.03 19.10
C ASN A 45 -9.34 -11.76 18.96
N VAL A 46 -9.11 -12.33 17.80
CA VAL A 46 -7.88 -13.02 17.40
C VAL A 46 -7.26 -12.26 16.24
N PHE A 47 -5.96 -12.04 16.27
CA PHE A 47 -5.20 -11.46 15.16
C PHE A 47 -4.57 -12.52 14.27
N ASP A 48 -4.08 -13.61 14.90
CA ASP A 48 -3.42 -14.75 14.28
C ASP A 48 -2.12 -14.34 13.54
N PRO A 49 -1.14 -13.81 14.29
CA PRO A 49 0.05 -13.16 13.71
C PRO A 49 0.96 -14.09 12.92
N ASP A 50 0.90 -15.40 13.17
CA ASP A 50 1.73 -16.40 12.52
C ASP A 50 1.04 -17.04 11.28
N ALA A 51 -0.22 -16.71 11.04
CA ALA A 51 -0.93 -17.23 9.87
C ALA A 51 -0.49 -16.51 8.57
N PRO A 52 -0.46 -17.23 7.45
CA PRO A 52 -0.36 -16.58 6.15
C PRO A 52 -1.50 -15.59 5.94
N ILE A 53 -1.20 -14.47 5.27
CA ILE A 53 -2.20 -13.48 4.88
C ILE A 53 -2.67 -13.75 3.45
N THR A 54 -3.96 -13.71 3.23
CA THR A 54 -4.53 -13.92 1.91
C THR A 54 -4.44 -12.67 1.03
N ARG A 55 -4.53 -12.86 -0.29
CA ARG A 55 -4.58 -11.78 -1.27
C ARG A 55 -5.75 -10.82 -1.01
N ALA A 56 -6.91 -11.37 -0.62
CA ALA A 56 -8.09 -10.58 -0.27
C ALA A 56 -7.90 -9.73 0.99
N GLU A 57 -7.28 -10.29 2.03
CA GLU A 57 -6.97 -9.57 3.26
C GLU A 57 -6.00 -8.42 2.98
N PHE A 58 -4.93 -8.67 2.22
CA PHE A 58 -3.93 -7.65 1.92
C PHE A 58 -4.51 -6.53 1.03
N ALA A 59 -5.30 -6.86 0.01
CA ALA A 59 -6.01 -5.87 -0.81
C ALA A 59 -6.98 -5.03 0.04
N THR A 60 -7.65 -5.64 1.01
CA THR A 60 -8.55 -4.94 1.94
C THR A 60 -7.78 -3.94 2.80
N ILE A 61 -6.61 -4.33 3.33
CA ILE A 61 -5.74 -3.44 4.10
C ILE A 61 -5.30 -2.25 3.24
N ALA A 62 -4.81 -2.50 2.02
CA ALA A 62 -4.36 -1.44 1.11
C ALA A 62 -5.47 -0.41 0.82
N VAL A 63 -6.69 -0.88 0.52
CA VAL A 63 -7.84 0.01 0.23
C VAL A 63 -8.27 0.85 1.43
N ARG A 64 -8.16 0.30 2.64
CA ARG A 64 -8.57 1.04 3.85
C ARG A 64 -7.74 2.29 4.12
N PHE A 65 -6.54 2.40 3.56
CA PHE A 65 -5.77 3.64 3.59
C PHE A 65 -6.38 4.75 2.71
N PHE A 66 -7.16 4.40 1.69
CA PHE A 66 -7.77 5.37 0.76
C PHE A 66 -9.25 5.65 1.10
N GLY A 67 -9.88 4.82 1.89
CA GLY A 67 -11.31 4.91 2.15
C GLY A 67 -12.19 4.68 0.90
N GLY A 68 -13.44 5.14 0.98
CA GLY A 68 -14.39 5.06 -0.12
C GLY A 68 -15.04 3.69 -0.29
N ASN A 69 -16.16 3.69 -1.02
CA ASN A 69 -16.93 2.50 -1.35
C ASN A 69 -16.84 2.20 -2.85
N TYR A 70 -17.10 0.94 -3.20
CA TYR A 70 -17.27 0.51 -4.59
C TYR A 70 -18.68 -0.02 -4.81
N GLU A 71 -19.32 0.43 -5.89
CA GLU A 71 -20.69 0.07 -6.27
C GLU A 71 -20.80 -0.30 -7.76
N GLY A 72 -19.69 -0.69 -8.39
CA GLY A 72 -19.65 -1.10 -9.79
C GLY A 72 -19.81 -2.61 -10.00
N GLU A 73 -19.57 -3.04 -11.23
CA GLU A 73 -19.52 -4.46 -11.59
C GLU A 73 -18.22 -5.11 -11.11
N ASP A 74 -18.26 -6.43 -10.93
CA ASP A 74 -17.09 -7.20 -10.50
C ASP A 74 -15.96 -7.11 -11.54
N GLN A 75 -14.76 -6.75 -11.09
CA GLN A 75 -13.57 -6.65 -11.92
C GLN A 75 -12.94 -8.04 -12.18
N PHE A 76 -13.30 -9.04 -11.37
CA PHE A 76 -12.80 -10.42 -11.47
C PHE A 76 -13.95 -11.41 -11.35
N THR A 77 -13.83 -12.55 -12.01
CA THR A 77 -14.90 -13.54 -12.13
C THR A 77 -15.09 -14.42 -10.88
N ASP A 78 -14.09 -14.48 -10.01
CA ASP A 78 -14.01 -15.39 -8.85
C ASP A 78 -14.27 -14.71 -7.50
N ILE A 79 -14.73 -13.46 -7.50
CA ILE A 79 -14.97 -12.68 -6.27
C ILE A 79 -16.45 -12.50 -5.93
N ALA A 80 -17.37 -12.99 -6.77
CA ALA A 80 -18.81 -12.87 -6.54
C ALA A 80 -19.19 -13.54 -5.21
N GLY A 81 -19.84 -12.79 -4.31
CA GLY A 81 -20.24 -13.27 -2.98
C GLY A 81 -19.09 -13.42 -1.97
N HIS A 82 -17.86 -13.12 -2.35
CA HIS A 82 -16.73 -13.10 -1.42
C HIS A 82 -16.85 -11.91 -0.44
N TRP A 83 -16.47 -12.10 0.84
CA TRP A 83 -16.58 -11.05 1.86
C TRP A 83 -15.82 -9.76 1.50
N ALA A 84 -14.68 -9.90 0.80
CA ALA A 84 -13.84 -8.78 0.38
C ALA A 84 -14.20 -8.26 -1.02
N ASN A 85 -15.30 -8.70 -1.65
CA ASN A 85 -15.67 -8.31 -3.02
C ASN A 85 -15.53 -6.82 -3.28
N LYS A 86 -16.14 -5.97 -2.45
CA LYS A 86 -16.11 -4.51 -2.61
C LYS A 86 -14.70 -3.92 -2.48
N TYR A 87 -13.89 -4.46 -1.58
CA TYR A 87 -12.51 -4.02 -1.38
C TYR A 87 -11.61 -4.42 -2.56
N ILE A 88 -11.75 -5.66 -3.06
CA ILE A 88 -11.00 -6.13 -4.23
C ILE A 88 -11.34 -5.29 -5.46
N ASN A 89 -12.62 -5.05 -5.72
CA ASN A 89 -13.06 -4.19 -6.81
C ASN A 89 -12.52 -2.77 -6.67
N ARG A 90 -12.58 -2.18 -5.47
CA ARG A 90 -12.02 -0.84 -5.21
C ARG A 90 -10.52 -0.82 -5.42
N ALA A 91 -9.78 -1.82 -4.94
CA ALA A 91 -8.34 -1.93 -5.15
C ALA A 91 -7.96 -2.04 -6.63
N ALA A 92 -8.75 -2.76 -7.42
CA ALA A 92 -8.55 -2.87 -8.87
C ALA A 92 -8.78 -1.53 -9.58
N VAL A 93 -9.85 -0.82 -9.26
CA VAL A 93 -10.16 0.49 -9.84
C VAL A 93 -9.12 1.55 -9.47
N LEU A 94 -8.57 1.50 -8.25
CA LEU A 94 -7.46 2.36 -7.83
C LEU A 94 -6.11 1.95 -8.44
N GLY A 95 -6.05 0.85 -9.19
CA GLY A 95 -4.81 0.35 -9.77
C GLY A 95 -3.84 -0.27 -8.76
N LEU A 96 -4.29 -0.57 -7.52
CA LEU A 96 -3.43 -1.13 -6.48
C LEU A 96 -3.13 -2.61 -6.71
N ILE A 97 -4.08 -3.33 -7.31
CA ILE A 97 -3.96 -4.77 -7.59
C ILE A 97 -4.20 -5.09 -9.05
N ASN A 98 -3.57 -6.17 -9.49
CA ASN A 98 -3.87 -6.84 -10.76
C ASN A 98 -4.36 -8.25 -10.48
N GLY A 99 -5.20 -8.80 -11.37
CA GLY A 99 -5.58 -10.21 -11.35
C GLY A 99 -4.46 -11.13 -11.83
N LYS A 100 -4.80 -12.39 -12.04
CA LYS A 100 -3.87 -13.44 -12.52
C LYS A 100 -3.66 -13.42 -14.05
N GLY A 101 -4.31 -12.51 -14.77
CA GLY A 101 -4.23 -12.39 -16.23
C GLY A 101 -5.27 -13.22 -16.98
N ASP A 102 -6.04 -14.06 -16.30
CA ASP A 102 -7.12 -14.90 -16.84
C ASP A 102 -8.53 -14.41 -16.45
N GLY A 103 -8.61 -13.21 -15.86
CA GLY A 103 -9.85 -12.63 -15.37
C GLY A 103 -10.20 -13.02 -13.93
N THR A 104 -9.29 -13.73 -13.23
CA THR A 104 -9.44 -14.09 -11.82
C THR A 104 -8.53 -13.26 -10.91
N PHE A 105 -8.86 -13.18 -9.63
CA PHE A 105 -8.04 -12.55 -8.59
C PHE A 105 -7.39 -13.57 -7.65
N ASP A 106 -8.04 -14.72 -7.43
CA ASP A 106 -7.67 -15.75 -6.47
C ASP A 106 -7.64 -15.22 -5.01
N PRO A 107 -8.81 -14.80 -4.48
CA PRO A 107 -8.89 -14.05 -3.23
C PRO A 107 -8.42 -14.80 -1.99
N ASN A 108 -8.54 -16.13 -2.00
CA ASN A 108 -8.22 -16.99 -0.86
C ASN A 108 -6.79 -17.55 -0.89
N ALA A 109 -6.04 -17.33 -1.96
CA ALA A 109 -4.64 -17.73 -1.99
C ALA A 109 -3.79 -16.83 -1.07
N ASP A 110 -2.75 -17.42 -0.50
CA ASP A 110 -1.74 -16.67 0.23
C ASP A 110 -1.04 -15.68 -0.70
N ILE A 111 -0.86 -14.44 -0.23
CA ILE A 111 -0.11 -13.45 -0.99
C ILE A 111 1.39 -13.72 -0.92
N THR A 112 2.07 -13.62 -2.03
CA THR A 112 3.54 -13.69 -2.04
C THR A 112 4.16 -12.36 -1.60
N ARG A 113 5.40 -12.38 -1.12
CA ARG A 113 6.14 -11.17 -0.76
C ARG A 113 6.24 -10.18 -1.94
N ALA A 114 6.51 -10.70 -3.14
CA ALA A 114 6.58 -9.87 -4.35
C ALA A 114 5.25 -9.17 -4.67
N GLU A 115 4.13 -9.89 -4.58
CA GLU A 115 2.80 -9.30 -4.76
C GLU A 115 2.50 -8.24 -3.70
N ALA A 116 2.87 -8.50 -2.43
CA ALA A 116 2.69 -7.54 -1.35
C ALA A 116 3.52 -6.26 -1.57
N MET A 117 4.79 -6.38 -1.98
CA MET A 117 5.66 -5.26 -2.30
C MET A 117 5.09 -4.41 -3.45
N ALA A 118 4.59 -5.04 -4.52
CA ALA A 118 3.95 -4.34 -5.62
C ALA A 118 2.71 -3.54 -5.17
N ILE A 119 1.87 -4.12 -4.30
CA ILE A 119 0.71 -3.43 -3.75
C ILE A 119 1.14 -2.24 -2.87
N VAL A 120 2.16 -2.42 -2.03
CA VAL A 120 2.69 -1.34 -1.19
C VAL A 120 3.24 -0.19 -2.03
N ASN A 121 4.05 -0.47 -3.06
CA ASN A 121 4.57 0.55 -3.97
C ASN A 121 3.44 1.36 -4.62
N ARG A 122 2.44 0.68 -5.16
CA ARG A 122 1.26 1.33 -5.77
C ARG A 122 0.46 2.13 -4.74
N THR A 123 0.31 1.62 -3.51
CA THR A 123 -0.35 2.33 -2.40
C THR A 123 0.39 3.62 -2.04
N LEU A 124 1.72 3.62 -2.14
CA LEU A 124 2.57 4.78 -1.90
C LEU A 124 2.73 5.68 -3.13
N GLY A 125 2.11 5.33 -4.26
CA GLY A 125 2.22 6.09 -5.52
C GLY A 125 3.58 5.95 -6.21
N ARG A 126 4.40 4.95 -5.81
CA ARG A 126 5.72 4.68 -6.41
C ARG A 126 5.56 4.15 -7.83
N LYS A 127 6.53 4.46 -8.66
CA LYS A 127 6.55 4.12 -10.10
C LYS A 127 7.90 3.51 -10.48
N PRO A 128 8.25 2.33 -9.92
CA PRO A 128 9.54 1.71 -10.14
C PRO A 128 9.75 1.37 -11.62
N ASP A 129 10.96 1.66 -12.11
CA ASP A 129 11.40 1.33 -13.45
C ASP A 129 12.78 0.69 -13.41
N ALA A 130 12.89 -0.54 -13.93
CA ALA A 130 14.12 -1.32 -13.85
C ALA A 130 15.31 -0.69 -14.60
N ASP A 131 15.05 0.03 -15.69
CA ASP A 131 16.08 0.66 -16.52
C ASP A 131 16.67 1.92 -15.87
N HIS A 132 15.99 2.45 -14.85
CA HIS A 132 16.38 3.69 -14.17
C HIS A 132 16.80 3.50 -12.71
N MET A 133 17.13 2.26 -12.32
CA MET A 133 17.69 1.92 -11.02
C MET A 133 19.21 2.03 -11.00
N LEU A 134 19.78 2.22 -9.81
CA LEU A 134 21.24 2.36 -9.66
C LEU A 134 21.93 1.00 -9.59
N PRO A 135 23.05 0.78 -10.32
CA PRO A 135 23.68 -0.52 -10.45
C PRO A 135 24.32 -1.07 -9.17
N ASN A 136 24.51 -0.21 -8.16
CA ASN A 136 25.08 -0.57 -6.86
C ASN A 136 24.03 -0.80 -5.78
N MET A 137 22.75 -0.97 -6.17
CA MET A 137 21.66 -1.33 -5.26
C MET A 137 21.86 -2.72 -4.65
N ILE A 138 21.19 -2.99 -3.55
CA ILE A 138 21.12 -4.33 -2.95
C ILE A 138 20.29 -5.23 -3.87
N THR A 139 20.83 -6.39 -4.22
CA THR A 139 20.14 -7.41 -5.01
C THR A 139 19.88 -8.65 -4.16
N TRP A 140 18.86 -9.42 -4.51
CA TRP A 140 18.41 -10.60 -3.78
C TRP A 140 18.54 -11.84 -4.66
N GLU A 141 19.02 -12.96 -4.11
CA GLU A 141 19.25 -14.20 -4.86
C GLU A 141 17.99 -14.72 -5.58
N ASP A 142 16.82 -14.46 -5.02
CA ASP A 142 15.51 -14.84 -5.56
C ASP A 142 14.90 -13.77 -6.48
N ASN A 143 15.59 -12.64 -6.71
CA ASN A 143 15.16 -11.53 -7.56
C ASN A 143 16.26 -11.04 -8.51
N LEU A 144 16.99 -11.96 -9.16
CA LEU A 144 18.06 -11.63 -10.12
C LEU A 144 17.56 -11.57 -11.58
N ASP A 145 16.39 -12.11 -11.87
CA ASP A 145 15.82 -12.16 -13.23
C ASP A 145 15.02 -10.87 -13.51
N GLU A 146 15.66 -9.92 -14.20
CA GLU A 146 15.08 -8.62 -14.54
C GLU A 146 13.85 -8.74 -15.46
N SER A 147 13.63 -9.89 -16.11
CA SER A 147 12.44 -10.13 -16.92
C SER A 147 11.17 -10.43 -16.11
N LYS A 148 11.29 -10.62 -14.81
CA LYS A 148 10.16 -10.88 -13.94
C LYS A 148 9.33 -9.63 -13.71
N TRP A 149 8.01 -9.74 -13.79
CA TRP A 149 7.07 -8.65 -13.61
C TRP A 149 7.22 -7.92 -12.26
N TYR A 150 7.75 -8.61 -11.26
CA TYR A 150 7.93 -8.08 -9.90
C TYR A 150 9.35 -7.55 -9.62
N TYR A 151 10.29 -7.70 -10.57
CA TYR A 151 11.70 -7.33 -10.35
C TYR A 151 11.84 -5.91 -9.83
N ALA A 152 11.30 -4.94 -10.58
CA ALA A 152 11.38 -3.53 -10.21
C ALA A 152 10.66 -3.25 -8.88
N ASP A 153 9.48 -3.83 -8.66
CA ASP A 153 8.74 -3.66 -7.42
C ASP A 153 9.49 -4.16 -6.17
N VAL A 154 10.20 -5.29 -6.29
CA VAL A 154 11.00 -5.83 -5.18
C VAL A 154 12.21 -4.94 -4.90
N GLN A 155 12.92 -4.49 -5.92
CA GLN A 155 14.06 -3.59 -5.76
C GLN A 155 13.64 -2.26 -5.15
N GLU A 156 12.55 -1.68 -5.62
CA GLU A 156 11.94 -0.45 -5.09
C GLU A 156 11.62 -0.55 -3.60
N ALA A 157 10.96 -1.64 -3.21
CA ALA A 157 10.51 -1.83 -1.84
C ALA A 157 11.65 -2.16 -0.85
N THR A 158 12.83 -2.55 -1.35
CA THR A 158 13.92 -3.06 -0.50
C THR A 158 15.19 -2.22 -0.52
N ASN A 159 15.24 -1.18 -1.34
CA ASN A 159 16.36 -0.24 -1.38
C ASN A 159 15.90 1.16 -0.97
N SER A 160 16.60 1.76 -0.02
CA SER A 160 16.37 3.17 0.33
C SER A 160 17.10 4.06 -0.67
N HIS A 161 16.38 4.97 -1.31
CA HIS A 161 16.94 5.81 -2.37
C HIS A 161 16.21 7.15 -2.49
N ASP A 162 16.89 8.12 -3.09
CA ASP A 162 16.29 9.34 -3.62
C ASP A 162 15.93 9.13 -5.09
N PHE A 163 14.88 9.79 -5.55
CA PHE A 163 14.39 9.65 -6.92
C PHE A 163 13.81 10.96 -7.45
N GLU A 164 13.78 11.07 -8.77
CA GLU A 164 13.01 12.05 -9.53
C GLU A 164 11.95 11.35 -10.35
N VAL A 165 10.82 12.02 -10.60
CA VAL A 165 9.74 11.46 -11.42
C VAL A 165 9.87 12.06 -12.82
N GLU A 166 9.98 11.19 -13.81
CA GLU A 166 9.98 11.52 -15.22
C GLU A 166 8.77 10.91 -15.94
N SER A 167 8.59 11.23 -17.22
CA SER A 167 7.50 10.71 -18.04
C SER A 167 7.93 10.46 -19.46
N ASP A 168 7.36 9.40 -20.05
CA ASP A 168 7.49 9.08 -21.46
C ASP A 168 6.12 8.72 -22.07
N ALA A 169 6.11 8.00 -23.20
CA ALA A 169 4.90 7.58 -23.89
C ALA A 169 4.06 6.55 -23.08
N ASP A 170 4.70 5.79 -22.20
CA ASP A 170 4.10 4.73 -21.39
C ASP A 170 3.62 5.23 -20.02
N GLY A 171 4.02 6.45 -19.62
CA GLY A 171 3.54 7.09 -18.40
C GLY A 171 4.62 7.69 -17.51
N LEU A 172 4.33 7.77 -16.21
CA LEU A 172 5.27 8.25 -15.20
C LEU A 172 6.14 7.11 -14.69
N TYR A 173 7.43 7.38 -14.51
CA TYR A 173 8.40 6.46 -13.91
C TYR A 173 9.38 7.18 -12.99
N GLU A 174 10.05 6.44 -12.12
CA GLU A 174 11.05 6.96 -11.19
C GLU A 174 12.47 6.69 -11.69
N VAL A 175 13.29 7.74 -11.67
CA VAL A 175 14.73 7.67 -11.92
C VAL A 175 15.44 7.77 -10.58
N TRP A 176 16.16 6.75 -10.17
CA TRP A 176 16.91 6.76 -8.91
C TRP A 176 18.14 7.66 -9.02
N THR A 177 18.23 8.65 -8.15
CA THR A 177 19.30 9.65 -8.16
C THR A 177 20.39 9.40 -7.13
N GLY A 178 20.11 8.62 -6.09
CA GLY A 178 21.10 8.27 -5.06
C GLY A 178 20.59 7.16 -4.14
N LEU A 179 21.49 6.23 -3.77
CA LEU A 179 21.17 5.26 -2.72
C LEU A 179 21.39 5.89 -1.35
N LEU A 180 20.43 5.67 -0.47
CA LEU A 180 20.49 6.11 0.92
C LEU A 180 21.00 4.97 1.82
N GLN A 181 21.59 5.35 2.94
CA GLN A 181 21.98 4.37 3.95
C GLN A 181 20.74 3.63 4.48
N VAL A 182 20.85 2.31 4.60
CA VAL A 182 19.81 1.49 5.24
C VAL A 182 19.62 1.98 6.67
N ARG A 183 18.38 2.34 7.00
CA ARG A 183 18.02 2.80 8.35
C ARG A 183 17.80 1.60 9.28
N ASP A 184 18.20 1.75 10.53
CA ASP A 184 17.76 0.83 11.59
C ASP A 184 16.32 1.17 11.98
N TRP A 185 15.37 0.55 11.25
CA TRP A 185 13.95 0.77 11.47
C TRP A 185 13.50 0.37 12.88
N ALA A 186 14.11 -0.66 13.47
CA ALA A 186 13.80 -1.09 14.83
C ALA A 186 14.26 -0.07 15.86
N ALA A 187 15.43 0.57 15.65
CA ALA A 187 15.89 1.65 16.51
C ALA A 187 15.01 2.88 16.40
N LEU A 188 14.64 3.29 15.18
CA LEU A 188 13.75 4.42 14.93
C LEU A 188 12.37 4.21 15.54
N GLU A 189 11.81 3.01 15.44
CA GLU A 189 10.52 2.68 16.04
C GLU A 189 10.58 2.74 17.57
N ARG A 190 11.65 2.23 18.20
CA ARG A 190 11.83 2.34 19.66
C ARG A 190 11.93 3.79 20.12
N GLU A 191 12.79 4.58 19.47
CA GLU A 191 12.97 6.01 19.78
C GLU A 191 11.65 6.77 19.66
N TRP A 192 10.91 6.53 18.59
CA TRP A 192 9.62 7.16 18.38
C TRP A 192 8.57 6.70 19.41
N SER A 193 8.52 5.42 19.72
CA SER A 193 7.61 4.86 20.71
C SER A 193 7.91 5.38 22.13
N GLU A 194 9.17 5.50 22.49
CA GLU A 194 9.59 6.07 23.79
C GLU A 194 9.17 7.54 23.90
N SER A 195 9.33 8.32 22.85
CA SER A 195 8.94 9.74 22.82
C SER A 195 7.43 9.95 22.88
N ASN A 196 6.62 8.99 22.46
CA ASN A 196 5.16 9.09 22.39
C ASN A 196 4.43 8.20 23.43
N SER A 197 5.16 7.48 24.28
CA SER A 197 4.59 6.54 25.27
C SER A 197 3.66 7.18 26.30
N SER A 198 3.69 8.49 26.46
CA SER A 198 2.82 9.28 27.35
C SER A 198 1.55 9.81 26.70
N SER A 199 1.40 9.68 25.39
CA SER A 199 0.24 10.19 24.67
C SER A 199 -0.92 9.18 24.78
N ASN A 200 -2.02 9.59 25.38
CA ASN A 200 -3.28 8.88 25.22
C ASN A 200 -3.75 9.09 23.76
N PRO A 201 -4.25 8.06 23.10
CA PRO A 201 -4.89 8.24 21.81
C PRO A 201 -6.07 9.20 21.98
N GLY A 202 -5.91 10.42 21.45
CA GLY A 202 -7.03 11.36 21.32
C GLY A 202 -8.07 10.83 20.33
N ASP A 203 -9.22 11.50 20.27
CA ASP A 203 -10.27 11.16 19.32
C ASP A 203 -9.71 11.02 17.90
N VAL A 204 -10.00 9.88 17.27
CA VAL A 204 -9.55 9.56 15.92
C VAL A 204 -10.05 10.62 14.94
N VAL A 205 -9.18 11.50 14.51
CA VAL A 205 -9.47 12.37 13.37
C VAL A 205 -9.20 11.55 12.13
N SER A 206 -10.25 11.24 11.38
CA SER A 206 -10.16 10.50 10.11
C SER A 206 -9.64 11.40 8.98
N ASP A 207 -8.41 11.89 9.11
CA ASP A 207 -7.68 12.44 7.98
C ASP A 207 -7.06 11.28 7.18
N VAL A 208 -7.95 10.50 6.60
CA VAL A 208 -7.61 9.51 5.59
C VAL A 208 -6.95 10.25 4.44
N VAL A 209 -5.79 9.77 4.04
CA VAL A 209 -5.05 10.19 2.85
C VAL A 209 -6.03 10.55 1.74
N THR A 210 -6.04 11.81 1.31
CA THR A 210 -6.79 12.24 0.13
C THR A 210 -6.35 11.40 -1.06
N GLU A 211 -7.32 10.95 -1.84
CA GLU A 211 -7.07 10.24 -3.11
C GLU A 211 -5.97 10.98 -3.89
N PRO A 212 -5.03 10.28 -4.54
CA PRO A 212 -4.17 10.93 -5.51
C PRO A 212 -5.10 11.55 -6.54
N GLU A 213 -5.04 12.87 -6.70
CA GLU A 213 -5.86 13.61 -7.66
C GLU A 213 -5.67 12.93 -9.02
N ALA A 214 -6.76 12.36 -9.55
CA ALA A 214 -6.82 11.97 -10.94
C ALA A 214 -6.55 13.25 -11.72
N GLY A 215 -5.39 13.32 -12.38
CA GLY A 215 -4.98 14.50 -13.12
C GLY A 215 -6.14 14.95 -14.02
N GLU A 216 -6.65 16.14 -13.80
CA GLU A 216 -7.61 16.78 -14.67
C GLU A 216 -6.97 16.87 -16.05
N GLY A 217 -7.38 15.97 -16.93
CA GLY A 217 -7.16 16.12 -18.36
C GLY A 217 -7.87 17.40 -18.76
N THR A 218 -7.12 18.45 -18.99
CA THR A 218 -7.63 19.69 -19.57
C THR A 218 -8.33 19.32 -20.88
N ALA A 219 -9.67 19.36 -20.86
CA ALA A 219 -10.46 19.29 -22.09
C ALA A 219 -10.01 20.46 -22.98
N ALA A 220 -9.43 20.12 -24.11
CA ALA A 220 -9.10 21.08 -25.15
C ALA A 220 -10.39 21.76 -25.57
N ASP A 221 -10.43 23.08 -25.42
CA ASP A 221 -11.45 24.00 -25.89
C ASP A 221 -11.69 23.78 -27.40
N GLY A 222 -12.89 23.32 -27.70
CA GLY A 222 -13.34 23.15 -29.09
C GLY A 222 -13.60 24.50 -29.74
N GLY A 223 -12.61 24.99 -30.49
CA GLY A 223 -12.77 26.18 -31.32
C GLY A 223 -13.97 26.07 -32.26
N GLN A 224 -14.90 26.99 -32.11
CA GLN A 224 -15.99 27.21 -33.04
C GLN A 224 -15.43 27.65 -34.39
N ILE A 225 -15.77 26.91 -35.45
CA ILE A 225 -15.59 27.34 -36.82
C ILE A 225 -16.83 28.16 -37.19
N GLU A 226 -16.66 29.47 -37.26
CA GLU A 226 -17.64 30.35 -37.93
C GLU A 226 -17.59 30.10 -39.43
N THR A 227 -18.73 29.69 -39.98
CA THR A 227 -18.95 29.69 -41.45
C THR A 227 -19.60 31.02 -41.83
N GLU A 228 -18.85 31.91 -42.47
CA GLU A 228 -19.42 33.00 -43.27
C GLU A 228 -19.81 32.48 -44.68
N THR A 229 -21.07 32.73 -44.98
CA THR A 229 -21.79 32.77 -46.27
C THR A 229 -21.28 31.94 -47.45
#